data_88d9cd9bfa2abfea18517afc4a1df669
#
_entry.id   88d9cd9bfa2abfea18517afc4a1df669
#
_cell.length_a   1.000
_cell.length_b   1.000
_cell.length_c   1.000
_cell.angle_alpha   90.00
_cell.angle_beta   90.00
_cell.angle_gamma   90.00
#
_symmetry.space_group_name_H-M   'P 1'
#
loop_
_entity.id
_entity.type
_entity.pdbx_description
1 polymer ?
#
loop_
_entity_poly.entity_id
_entity_poly.type
_entity_poly.pdbx_seq_one_letter_code
_entity_poly.pdbx_strand_id
1 'polypeptide(L)'
;MSEELPSQFINYFSKFSNKEYSVVNVERIFGGASRETYKIEVKGETVERLILRVTQDSSLIETEQKTEYLAYSAFQDSKVPVPVLLDMSEDKNILGAPFMLMKELEGEAASPFTPDVYSPNEKELGKQFWSILGEIAKKEINKDIFETFVKDTPCPGWKNELDKWVEVIHDDSISTEPILEAGIRSLYRNPPKESKKHSMVHGDYRSGNFLYLD
;
A
#
# COMPACT_ATOMS: atom_id res chain seq x y z
N MET A 1 -0.35 -6.15 19.92
CA MET A 1 0.38 -7.32 19.47
C MET A 1 1.54 -7.57 20.41
N SER A 2 1.79 -8.79 20.73
CA SER A 2 2.36 -9.34 21.93
C SER A 2 3.90 -9.21 22.00
N GLU A 3 4.43 -9.36 23.22
CA GLU A 3 5.83 -9.62 23.53
C GLU A 3 6.43 -10.79 22.71
N GLU A 4 5.59 -11.55 22.01
CA GLU A 4 5.95 -12.72 21.21
C GLU A 4 6.36 -12.41 19.76
N LEU A 5 6.04 -11.22 19.22
CA LEU A 5 6.34 -10.89 17.82
C LEU A 5 7.82 -11.08 17.45
N PRO A 6 8.81 -10.63 18.25
CA PRO A 6 10.22 -10.80 17.89
C PRO A 6 10.61 -12.26 17.75
N SER A 7 10.12 -13.14 18.63
CA SER A 7 10.44 -14.58 18.61
C SER A 7 9.75 -15.31 17.48
N GLN A 8 8.49 -14.97 17.17
CA GLN A 8 7.77 -15.52 16.02
C GLN A 8 8.41 -15.08 14.72
N PHE A 9 8.74 -13.78 14.60
CA PHE A 9 9.37 -13.24 13.42
C PHE A 9 10.72 -13.88 13.14
N ILE A 10 11.61 -14.03 14.12
CA ILE A 10 12.94 -14.61 13.88
C ILE A 10 12.87 -16.08 13.48
N ASN A 11 11.95 -16.83 14.06
CA ASN A 11 11.71 -18.22 13.70
C ASN A 11 11.23 -18.35 12.24
N TYR A 12 10.35 -17.45 11.82
CA TYR A 12 9.90 -17.37 10.44
C TYR A 12 11.02 -16.94 9.51
N PHE A 13 11.69 -15.82 9.80
CA PHE A 13 12.68 -15.21 8.90
C PHE A 13 13.91 -16.08 8.70
N SER A 14 14.36 -16.78 9.74
CA SER A 14 15.47 -17.74 9.64
C SER A 14 15.13 -18.92 8.73
N LYS A 15 13.89 -19.42 8.79
CA LYS A 15 13.41 -20.48 7.88
C LYS A 15 13.27 -19.96 6.45
N PHE A 16 12.66 -18.79 6.28
CA PHE A 16 12.46 -18.16 4.98
C PHE A 16 13.78 -17.91 4.25
N SER A 17 14.78 -17.37 4.94
CA SER A 17 16.08 -17.03 4.38
C SER A 17 17.05 -18.22 4.32
N ASN A 18 16.72 -19.33 4.96
CA ASN A 18 17.60 -20.50 5.18
C ASN A 18 18.95 -20.11 5.81
N LYS A 19 18.91 -19.18 6.78
CA LYS A 19 20.07 -18.68 7.52
C LYS A 19 19.67 -18.42 8.96
N GLU A 20 20.67 -18.41 9.84
CA GLU A 20 20.44 -18.03 11.23
C GLU A 20 20.53 -16.50 11.40
N TYR A 21 19.53 -15.95 12.06
CA TYR A 21 19.46 -14.55 12.43
C TYR A 21 19.09 -14.39 13.91
N SER A 22 19.48 -13.25 14.47
CA SER A 22 18.97 -12.78 15.76
C SER A 22 18.29 -11.43 15.58
N VAL A 23 17.22 -11.18 16.32
CA VAL A 23 16.59 -9.85 16.35
C VAL A 23 17.47 -8.90 17.15
N VAL A 24 17.79 -7.75 16.56
CA VAL A 24 18.53 -6.66 17.20
C VAL A 24 17.55 -5.64 17.77
N ASN A 25 16.55 -5.25 16.96
CA ASN A 25 15.55 -4.27 17.36
C ASN A 25 14.21 -4.54 16.66
N VAL A 26 13.12 -4.20 17.33
CA VAL A 26 11.76 -4.14 16.76
C VAL A 26 11.10 -2.87 17.26
N GLU A 27 10.81 -1.97 16.33
CA GLU A 27 10.17 -0.68 16.62
C GLU A 27 8.85 -0.57 15.85
N ARG A 28 7.76 -0.23 16.54
CA ARG A 28 6.50 0.06 15.88
C ARG A 28 6.49 1.48 15.35
N ILE A 29 6.21 1.64 14.05
CA ILE A 29 6.01 2.94 13.41
C ILE A 29 4.54 3.32 13.56
N PHE A 30 4.27 4.47 14.17
CA PHE A 30 2.93 5.04 14.29
C PHE A 30 2.64 5.95 13.09
N GLY A 31 1.42 5.88 12.53
CA GLY A 31 1.01 6.79 11.45
C GLY A 31 0.19 6.18 10.33
N GLY A 32 -0.04 4.86 10.32
CA GLY A 32 -0.94 4.20 9.36
C GLY A 32 -2.31 3.94 9.97
N ALA A 33 -3.40 4.34 9.30
CA ALA A 33 -4.76 4.15 9.81
C ALA A 33 -5.24 2.69 9.72
N SER A 34 -4.66 1.88 8.83
CA SER A 34 -5.20 0.56 8.47
C SER A 34 -4.30 -0.62 8.83
N ARG A 35 -3.02 -0.39 9.16
CA ARG A 35 -2.05 -1.47 9.39
C ARG A 35 -1.02 -1.11 10.46
N GLU A 36 -0.57 -2.13 11.17
CA GLU A 36 0.61 -1.99 12.03
C GLU A 36 1.87 -2.16 11.19
N THR A 37 2.77 -1.21 11.30
CA THR A 37 4.05 -1.22 10.62
C THR A 37 5.18 -1.30 11.64
N TYR A 38 6.12 -2.21 11.43
CA TYR A 38 7.27 -2.41 12.29
C TYR A 38 8.57 -2.26 11.50
N LYS A 39 9.52 -1.53 12.06
CA LYS A 39 10.92 -1.61 11.67
C LYS A 39 11.55 -2.75 12.45
N ILE A 40 12.22 -3.65 11.75
CA ILE A 40 12.88 -4.81 12.34
C ILE A 40 14.33 -4.82 11.88
N GLU A 41 15.24 -4.81 12.84
CA GLU A 41 16.66 -5.06 12.55
C GLU A 41 17.00 -6.48 12.96
N VAL A 42 17.57 -7.23 12.04
CA VAL A 42 18.08 -8.57 12.27
C VAL A 42 19.57 -8.64 11.97
N LYS A 43 20.29 -9.46 12.73
CA LYS A 43 21.71 -9.70 12.58
C LYS A 43 21.97 -11.16 12.23
N GLY A 44 22.50 -11.37 11.06
CA GLY A 44 23.16 -12.59 10.60
C GLY A 44 24.67 -12.29 10.41
N GLU A 45 25.20 -12.58 9.23
CA GLU A 45 26.55 -12.13 8.82
C GLU A 45 26.64 -10.61 8.71
N THR A 46 25.55 -9.99 8.28
CA THR A 46 25.37 -8.53 8.21
C THR A 46 24.09 -8.14 8.93
N VAL A 47 23.94 -6.86 9.23
CA VAL A 47 22.67 -6.31 9.73
C VAL A 47 21.75 -6.04 8.54
N GLU A 48 20.54 -6.57 8.61
CA GLU A 48 19.49 -6.27 7.64
C GLU A 48 18.38 -5.47 8.31
N ARG A 49 17.88 -4.47 7.59
CA ARG A 49 16.78 -3.60 8.03
C ARG A 49 15.55 -3.89 7.18
N LEU A 50 14.47 -4.19 7.87
CA LEU A 50 13.25 -4.71 7.29
C LEU A 50 12.05 -3.91 7.74
N ILE A 51 11.04 -3.83 6.90
CA ILE A 51 9.70 -3.34 7.24
C ILE A 51 8.74 -4.52 7.19
N LEU A 52 8.10 -4.76 8.31
CA LEU A 52 7.00 -5.71 8.44
C LEU A 52 5.68 -4.95 8.55
N ARG A 53 4.75 -5.19 7.64
CA ARG A 53 3.40 -4.64 7.69
C ARG A 53 2.42 -5.76 8.00
N VAL A 54 1.63 -5.58 9.05
CA VAL A 54 0.69 -6.58 9.56
C VAL A 54 -0.72 -6.03 9.46
N THR A 55 -1.64 -6.81 8.91
CA THR A 55 -3.05 -6.43 8.79
C THR A 55 -3.78 -6.80 10.08
N GLN A 56 -4.47 -5.83 10.68
CA GLN A 56 -5.34 -6.10 11.83
C GLN A 56 -6.72 -6.52 11.36
N ASP A 57 -7.38 -7.40 12.14
CA ASP A 57 -8.78 -7.82 11.87
C ASP A 57 -9.77 -6.65 11.96
N SER A 58 -9.38 -5.52 12.58
CA SER A 58 -10.20 -4.30 12.74
C SER A 58 -9.88 -3.19 11.72
N SER A 59 -9.23 -3.51 10.60
CA SER A 59 -8.89 -2.51 9.59
C SER A 59 -10.17 -1.92 8.98
N LEU A 60 -10.32 -0.59 9.09
CA LEU A 60 -11.40 0.17 8.47
C LEU A 60 -11.25 0.30 6.93
N ILE A 61 -10.12 -0.10 6.38
CA ILE A 61 -9.81 0.00 4.95
C ILE A 61 -9.54 -1.41 4.44
N GLU A 62 -10.48 -1.92 3.68
CA GLU A 62 -10.44 -3.26 3.07
C GLU A 62 -9.48 -3.39 1.87
N THR A 63 -8.42 -2.59 1.80
CA THR A 63 -7.42 -2.86 0.78
C THR A 63 -6.71 -4.15 1.16
N GLU A 64 -7.00 -5.21 0.44
CA GLU A 64 -6.34 -6.49 0.65
C GLU A 64 -4.83 -6.32 0.59
N GLN A 65 -4.13 -6.83 1.58
CA GLN A 65 -2.65 -6.78 1.64
C GLN A 65 -2.04 -7.41 0.39
N LYS A 66 -2.69 -8.41 -0.14
CA LYS A 66 -2.35 -9.07 -1.40
C LYS A 66 -2.38 -8.10 -2.59
N THR A 67 -3.41 -7.25 -2.67
CA THR A 67 -3.52 -6.24 -3.73
C THR A 67 -2.34 -5.26 -3.68
N GLU A 68 -1.95 -4.81 -2.48
CA GLU A 68 -0.80 -3.94 -2.31
C GLU A 68 0.52 -4.65 -2.67
N TYR A 69 0.71 -5.90 -2.21
CA TYR A 69 1.87 -6.69 -2.56
C TYR A 69 2.01 -6.87 -4.08
N LEU A 70 0.91 -7.20 -4.75
CA LEU A 70 0.89 -7.36 -6.21
C LEU A 70 1.12 -6.04 -6.95
N ALA A 71 0.61 -4.92 -6.41
CA ALA A 71 0.90 -3.60 -6.95
C ALA A 71 2.40 -3.28 -6.88
N TYR A 72 3.05 -3.47 -5.72
CA TYR A 72 4.51 -3.30 -5.62
C TYR A 72 5.27 -4.30 -6.52
N SER A 73 4.83 -5.56 -6.57
CA SER A 73 5.46 -6.59 -7.43
C SER A 73 5.47 -6.19 -8.89
N ALA A 74 4.42 -5.55 -9.37
CA ALA A 74 4.32 -5.08 -10.75
C ALA A 74 5.39 -4.04 -11.12
N PHE A 75 6.02 -3.39 -10.14
CA PHE A 75 6.99 -2.33 -10.36
C PHE A 75 8.42 -2.68 -9.92
N GLN A 76 8.70 -3.90 -9.40
CA GLN A 76 10.04 -4.29 -8.92
C GLN A 76 11.15 -4.06 -9.97
N ASP A 77 10.90 -4.38 -11.23
CA ASP A 77 11.86 -4.22 -12.34
C ASP A 77 11.54 -3.01 -13.22
N SER A 78 11.04 -1.92 -12.64
CA SER A 78 10.62 -0.72 -13.38
C SER A 78 11.40 0.51 -12.92
N LYS A 79 11.13 1.65 -13.60
CA LYS A 79 11.66 2.96 -13.21
C LYS A 79 10.91 3.59 -12.02
N VAL A 80 9.80 3.01 -11.62
CA VAL A 80 9.06 3.46 -10.44
C VAL A 80 9.75 2.94 -9.19
N PRO A 81 10.27 3.81 -8.31
CA PRO A 81 10.96 3.36 -7.11
C PRO A 81 9.95 2.80 -6.10
N VAL A 82 10.05 1.51 -5.86
CA VAL A 82 9.23 0.79 -4.88
C VAL A 82 10.12 0.00 -3.91
N PRO A 83 9.67 -0.31 -2.70
CA PRO A 83 10.41 -1.15 -1.77
C PRO A 83 10.71 -2.52 -2.37
N VAL A 84 11.88 -3.08 -2.07
CA VAL A 84 12.20 -4.46 -2.43
C VAL A 84 11.35 -5.39 -1.58
N LEU A 85 10.41 -6.09 -2.22
CA LEU A 85 9.58 -7.09 -1.58
C LEU A 85 10.40 -8.35 -1.28
N LEU A 86 10.18 -8.93 -0.12
CA LEU A 86 10.79 -10.18 0.30
C LEU A 86 9.76 -11.30 0.35
N ASP A 87 8.66 -11.09 1.07
CA ASP A 87 7.62 -12.12 1.22
C ASP A 87 6.26 -11.51 1.58
N MET A 88 5.22 -12.30 1.40
CA MET A 88 3.86 -12.01 1.85
C MET A 88 3.16 -13.32 2.23
N SER A 89 2.48 -13.33 3.35
CA SER A 89 1.69 -14.48 3.78
C SER A 89 0.33 -14.09 4.32
N GLU A 90 -0.67 -14.88 3.93
CA GLU A 90 -2.03 -14.83 4.47
C GLU A 90 -2.22 -15.83 5.62
N ASP A 91 -1.20 -16.68 5.90
CA ASP A 91 -1.25 -17.68 6.96
C ASP A 91 -1.08 -17.05 8.34
N LYS A 92 -2.18 -16.94 9.07
CA LYS A 92 -2.21 -16.39 10.45
C LYS A 92 -1.40 -17.21 11.46
N ASN A 93 -1.05 -18.48 11.13
CA ASN A 93 -0.27 -19.30 12.07
C ASN A 93 1.20 -18.87 12.15
N ILE A 94 1.69 -18.05 11.24
CA ILE A 94 3.09 -17.61 11.19
C ILE A 94 3.32 -16.47 12.20
N LEU A 95 2.57 -15.36 12.06
CA LEU A 95 2.73 -14.15 12.90
C LEU A 95 1.41 -13.71 13.56
N GLY A 96 0.40 -14.55 13.60
CA GLY A 96 -0.91 -14.23 14.18
C GLY A 96 -1.85 -13.46 13.25
N ALA A 97 -1.36 -12.92 12.15
CA ALA A 97 -2.14 -12.17 11.18
C ALA A 97 -1.45 -12.18 9.80
N PRO A 98 -2.17 -11.86 8.71
CA PRO A 98 -1.56 -11.65 7.40
C PRO A 98 -0.50 -10.56 7.44
N PHE A 99 0.59 -10.77 6.71
CA PHE A 99 1.70 -9.82 6.72
C PHE A 99 2.38 -9.70 5.36
N MET A 100 3.09 -8.59 5.17
CA MET A 100 3.99 -8.32 4.06
C MET A 100 5.35 -7.88 4.62
N LEU A 101 6.42 -8.46 4.06
CA LEU A 101 7.80 -8.18 4.43
C LEU A 101 8.54 -7.54 3.25
N MET A 102 9.25 -6.45 3.52
CA MET A 102 10.05 -5.73 2.54
C MET A 102 11.33 -5.18 3.16
N LYS A 103 12.30 -4.80 2.33
CA LYS A 103 13.48 -4.08 2.80
C LYS A 103 13.10 -2.66 3.24
N GLU A 104 13.72 -2.18 4.31
CA GLU A 104 13.60 -0.77 4.69
C GLU A 104 14.20 0.11 3.59
N LEU A 105 13.50 1.19 3.27
CA LEU A 105 14.02 2.29 2.47
C LEU A 105 14.48 3.40 3.40
N GLU A 106 15.60 4.00 3.08
CA GLU A 106 16.05 5.24 3.69
C GLU A 106 15.23 6.41 3.13
N GLY A 107 15.16 7.50 3.88
CA GLY A 107 14.47 8.71 3.48
C GLY A 107 13.36 9.13 4.42
N GLU A 108 12.83 10.31 4.17
CA GLU A 108 11.79 10.95 4.96
C GLU A 108 10.55 11.24 4.13
N ALA A 109 9.38 11.20 4.77
CA ALA A 109 8.12 11.63 4.18
C ALA A 109 7.69 12.97 4.78
N ALA A 110 7.11 13.85 3.96
CA ALA A 110 6.51 15.07 4.48
C ALA A 110 5.32 14.75 5.38
N SER A 111 5.24 15.48 6.47
CA SER A 111 4.10 15.44 7.39
C SER A 111 3.72 16.87 7.81
N PRO A 112 2.57 17.09 8.43
CA PRO A 112 2.24 18.39 9.02
C PRO A 112 3.26 18.88 10.05
N PHE A 113 4.05 17.97 10.65
CA PHE A 113 5.09 18.28 11.63
C PHE A 113 6.46 18.54 11.00
N THR A 114 6.68 18.12 9.74
CA THR A 114 7.91 18.30 8.99
C THR A 114 7.61 18.82 7.58
N PRO A 115 7.00 20.03 7.46
CA PRO A 115 6.56 20.56 6.17
C PRO A 115 7.73 20.90 5.23
N ASP A 116 8.89 21.23 5.79
CA ASP A 116 10.07 21.69 5.05
C ASP A 116 11.06 20.56 4.71
N VAL A 117 10.66 19.29 4.89
CA VAL A 117 11.54 18.12 4.64
C VAL A 117 12.09 18.09 3.21
N TYR A 118 11.42 18.71 2.26
CA TYR A 118 11.85 18.77 0.85
C TYR A 118 12.65 20.00 0.47
N SER A 119 12.82 20.95 1.43
CA SER A 119 13.56 22.19 1.17
C SER A 119 15.07 21.94 1.11
N PRO A 120 15.82 22.57 0.18
CA PRO A 120 15.36 23.51 -0.86
C PRO A 120 15.01 22.85 -2.21
N ASN A 121 14.79 21.55 -2.24
CA ASN A 121 14.71 20.74 -3.47
C ASN A 121 13.27 20.57 -4.03
N GLU A 122 12.27 21.29 -3.50
CA GLU A 122 10.84 21.08 -3.77
C GLU A 122 10.49 21.09 -5.26
N LYS A 123 11.13 21.98 -6.03
CA LYS A 123 10.86 22.11 -7.46
C LYS A 123 11.33 20.89 -8.25
N GLU A 124 12.51 20.39 -7.91
CA GLU A 124 13.08 19.22 -8.59
C GLU A 124 12.35 17.94 -8.19
N LEU A 125 12.07 17.81 -6.90
CA LEU A 125 11.26 16.71 -6.38
C LEU A 125 9.84 16.71 -6.96
N GLY A 126 9.23 17.88 -7.13
CA GLY A 126 7.94 18.01 -7.78
C GLY A 126 7.96 17.48 -9.22
N LYS A 127 9.03 17.73 -9.98
CA LYS A 127 9.18 17.17 -11.34
C LYS A 127 9.32 15.64 -11.30
N GLN A 128 10.17 15.12 -10.39
CA GLN A 128 10.35 13.67 -10.24
C GLN A 128 9.03 13.02 -9.81
N PHE A 129 8.33 13.59 -8.83
CA PHE A 129 7.04 13.13 -8.36
C PHE A 129 6.03 12.95 -9.49
N TRP A 130 5.81 13.98 -10.31
CA TRP A 130 4.89 13.89 -11.44
C TRP A 130 5.40 12.98 -12.57
N SER A 131 6.71 12.89 -12.77
CA SER A 131 7.30 11.94 -13.72
C SER A 131 7.03 10.49 -13.31
N ILE A 132 7.19 10.17 -12.03
CA ILE A 132 6.91 8.85 -11.48
C ILE A 132 5.43 8.49 -11.64
N LEU A 133 4.50 9.41 -11.36
CA LEU A 133 3.08 9.18 -11.62
C LEU A 133 2.82 8.86 -13.10
N GLY A 134 3.51 9.56 -14.00
CA GLY A 134 3.44 9.27 -15.43
C GLY A 134 3.93 7.86 -15.80
N GLU A 135 4.98 7.37 -15.14
CA GLU A 135 5.47 6.00 -15.33
C GLU A 135 4.50 4.95 -14.75
N ILE A 136 3.87 5.24 -13.61
CA ILE A 136 2.81 4.40 -13.04
C ILE A 136 1.66 4.27 -14.04
N ALA A 137 1.17 5.38 -14.57
CA ALA A 137 0.05 5.40 -15.50
C ALA A 137 0.36 4.75 -16.86
N LYS A 138 1.63 4.66 -17.25
CA LYS A 138 2.08 4.00 -18.49
C LYS A 138 2.35 2.50 -18.34
N LYS A 139 2.33 1.98 -17.11
CA LYS A 139 2.59 0.56 -16.87
C LYS A 139 1.64 -0.29 -17.70
N GLU A 140 2.21 -1.15 -18.55
CA GLU A 140 1.43 -2.12 -19.30
C GLU A 140 0.77 -3.11 -18.35
N ILE A 141 -0.53 -3.28 -18.52
CA ILE A 141 -1.33 -4.21 -17.74
C ILE A 141 -1.30 -5.56 -18.47
N ASN A 142 -0.47 -6.46 -17.99
CA ASN A 142 -0.44 -7.83 -18.48
C ASN A 142 -1.66 -8.62 -17.98
N LYS A 143 -1.80 -9.88 -18.43
CA LYS A 143 -2.92 -10.74 -18.06
C LYS A 143 -3.00 -10.97 -16.55
N ASP A 144 -1.86 -11.17 -15.88
CA ASP A 144 -1.82 -11.48 -14.45
C ASP A 144 -2.24 -10.28 -13.60
N ILE A 145 -1.76 -9.07 -13.96
CA ILE A 145 -2.19 -7.80 -13.34
C ILE A 145 -3.69 -7.60 -13.58
N PHE A 146 -4.15 -7.80 -14.81
CA PHE A 146 -5.56 -7.64 -15.16
C PHE A 146 -6.45 -8.60 -14.38
N GLU A 147 -6.10 -9.88 -14.34
CA GLU A 147 -6.86 -10.88 -13.59
C GLU A 147 -6.91 -10.58 -12.09
N THR A 148 -5.83 -10.02 -11.53
CA THR A 148 -5.78 -9.64 -10.11
C THR A 148 -6.66 -8.46 -9.76
N PHE A 149 -6.66 -7.40 -10.59
CA PHE A 149 -7.30 -6.13 -10.25
C PHE A 149 -8.67 -5.93 -10.94
N VAL A 150 -8.98 -6.70 -11.98
CA VAL A 150 -10.15 -6.45 -12.85
C VAL A 150 -11.02 -7.68 -13.07
N LYS A 151 -10.53 -8.88 -12.74
CA LYS A 151 -11.17 -10.17 -13.07
C LYS A 151 -12.64 -10.28 -12.72
N ASP A 152 -13.02 -9.74 -11.56
CA ASP A 152 -14.38 -9.86 -11.03
C ASP A 152 -15.22 -8.58 -11.24
N THR A 153 -14.79 -7.73 -12.18
CA THR A 153 -15.44 -6.45 -12.47
C THR A 153 -16.46 -6.62 -13.59
N PRO A 154 -17.77 -6.87 -13.29
CA PRO A 154 -18.78 -7.17 -14.31
C PRO A 154 -19.24 -5.94 -15.10
N CYS A 155 -18.76 -4.76 -14.76
CA CYS A 155 -19.17 -3.48 -15.34
C CYS A 155 -17.97 -2.51 -15.45
N PRO A 156 -18.11 -1.35 -16.14
CA PRO A 156 -17.06 -0.36 -16.24
C PRO A 156 -16.51 0.04 -14.88
N GLY A 157 -15.18 0.24 -14.78
CA GLY A 157 -14.47 0.49 -13.51
C GLY A 157 -15.06 1.64 -12.70
N TRP A 158 -15.49 2.74 -13.36
CA TRP A 158 -16.14 3.86 -12.68
C TRP A 158 -17.45 3.44 -11.97
N LYS A 159 -18.21 2.52 -12.57
CA LYS A 159 -19.47 2.07 -12.01
C LYS A 159 -19.25 1.16 -10.81
N ASN A 160 -18.28 0.25 -10.89
CA ASN A 160 -17.90 -0.59 -9.75
C ASN A 160 -17.48 0.24 -8.55
N GLU A 161 -16.62 1.24 -8.78
CA GLU A 161 -16.15 2.11 -7.73
C GLU A 161 -17.29 2.93 -7.12
N LEU A 162 -18.19 3.44 -7.97
CA LEU A 162 -19.39 4.16 -7.50
C LEU A 162 -20.32 3.25 -6.71
N ASP A 163 -20.61 2.06 -7.21
CA ASP A 163 -21.50 1.09 -6.55
C ASP A 163 -20.94 0.71 -5.18
N LYS A 164 -19.64 0.43 -5.07
CA LYS A 164 -18.96 0.13 -3.81
C LYS A 164 -19.13 1.27 -2.79
N TRP A 165 -18.85 2.51 -3.20
CA TRP A 165 -19.00 3.65 -2.30
C TRP A 165 -20.44 3.94 -1.92
N VAL A 166 -21.39 3.71 -2.83
CA VAL A 166 -22.82 3.85 -2.53
C VAL A 166 -23.25 2.83 -1.48
N GLU A 167 -22.79 1.60 -1.57
CA GLU A 167 -23.06 0.56 -0.58
C GLU A 167 -22.50 0.97 0.80
N VAL A 168 -21.22 1.34 0.88
CA VAL A 168 -20.59 1.81 2.12
C VAL A 168 -21.33 3.02 2.71
N ILE A 169 -21.69 4.00 1.88
CA ILE A 169 -22.42 5.20 2.34
C ILE A 169 -23.77 4.81 2.91
N HIS A 170 -24.52 3.91 2.26
CA HIS A 170 -25.85 3.52 2.73
C HIS A 170 -25.78 2.67 4.00
N ASP A 171 -24.78 1.81 4.13
CA ASP A 171 -24.59 0.96 5.31
C ASP A 171 -24.18 1.79 6.54
N ASP A 172 -23.32 2.79 6.35
CA ASP A 172 -22.82 3.63 7.44
C ASP A 172 -23.72 4.85 7.77
N SER A 173 -24.70 5.17 6.90
CA SER A 173 -25.53 6.37 7.08
C SER A 173 -26.57 6.18 8.17
N ILE A 174 -26.56 7.05 9.18
CA ILE A 174 -27.57 7.13 10.23
C ILE A 174 -28.87 7.80 9.71
N SER A 175 -28.74 8.69 8.72
CA SER A 175 -29.84 9.44 8.11
C SER A 175 -29.56 9.67 6.63
N THR A 176 -30.64 9.89 5.85
CA THR A 176 -30.50 10.24 4.43
C THR A 176 -30.01 11.66 4.26
N GLU A 177 -28.93 11.84 3.50
CA GLU A 177 -28.36 13.13 3.13
C GLU A 177 -28.78 13.53 1.71
N PRO A 178 -29.77 14.43 1.53
CA PRO A 178 -30.35 14.71 0.21
C PRO A 178 -29.35 15.22 -0.83
N ILE A 179 -28.33 15.96 -0.40
CA ILE A 179 -27.27 16.48 -1.30
C ILE A 179 -26.40 15.34 -1.79
N LEU A 180 -26.02 14.43 -0.90
CA LEU A 180 -25.22 13.24 -1.24
C LEU A 180 -25.98 12.35 -2.22
N GLU A 181 -27.23 12.07 -1.93
CA GLU A 181 -28.12 11.30 -2.80
C GLU A 181 -28.32 11.95 -4.20
N ALA A 182 -28.42 13.28 -4.24
CA ALA A 182 -28.48 14.01 -5.51
C ALA A 182 -27.16 13.89 -6.28
N GLY A 183 -26.01 13.94 -5.59
CA GLY A 183 -24.68 13.71 -6.16
C GLY A 183 -24.55 12.31 -6.76
N ILE A 184 -24.91 11.27 -6.00
CA ILE A 184 -24.90 9.88 -6.46
C ILE A 184 -25.73 9.71 -7.73
N ARG A 185 -26.97 10.20 -7.73
CA ARG A 185 -27.86 10.16 -8.91
C ARG A 185 -27.27 10.92 -10.11
N SER A 186 -26.57 12.04 -9.84
CA SER A 186 -25.92 12.80 -10.90
C SER A 186 -24.76 12.03 -11.54
N LEU A 187 -23.96 11.33 -10.73
CA LEU A 187 -22.85 10.50 -11.24
C LEU A 187 -23.37 9.33 -12.11
N TYR A 188 -24.44 8.65 -11.70
CA TYR A 188 -25.04 7.60 -12.54
C TYR A 188 -25.61 8.13 -13.86
N ARG A 189 -26.17 9.34 -13.87
CA ARG A 189 -26.75 9.94 -15.09
C ARG A 189 -25.71 10.49 -16.04
N ASN A 190 -24.51 10.81 -15.55
CA ASN A 190 -23.45 11.41 -16.32
C ASN A 190 -22.17 10.54 -16.28
N PRO A 191 -22.22 9.32 -16.80
CA PRO A 191 -21.07 8.42 -16.77
C PRO A 191 -19.92 9.02 -17.58
N PRO A 192 -18.66 8.83 -17.15
CA PRO A 192 -17.50 9.19 -17.95
C PRO A 192 -17.46 8.34 -19.22
N LYS A 193 -16.80 8.86 -20.26
CA LYS A 193 -16.52 8.06 -21.46
C LYS A 193 -15.63 6.89 -21.06
N GLU A 194 -15.98 5.70 -21.55
CA GLU A 194 -15.16 4.52 -21.33
C GLU A 194 -13.76 4.71 -21.90
N SER A 195 -12.76 4.39 -21.10
CA SER A 195 -11.37 4.34 -21.55
C SER A 195 -11.15 3.05 -22.35
N LYS A 196 -10.46 3.17 -23.48
CA LYS A 196 -10.04 2.01 -24.28
C LYS A 196 -8.81 1.31 -23.70
N LYS A 197 -8.15 1.93 -22.73
CA LYS A 197 -6.95 1.41 -22.07
C LYS A 197 -7.13 1.47 -20.57
N HIS A 198 -6.73 0.42 -19.91
CA HIS A 198 -6.58 0.40 -18.45
C HIS A 198 -5.17 0.86 -18.09
N SER A 199 -5.04 1.51 -16.95
CA SER A 199 -3.75 1.88 -16.36
C SER A 199 -3.76 1.62 -14.86
N MET A 200 -2.58 1.43 -14.29
CA MET A 200 -2.45 1.37 -12.84
C MET A 200 -2.77 2.74 -12.23
N VAL A 201 -3.47 2.72 -11.11
CA VAL A 201 -3.85 3.91 -10.34
C VAL A 201 -3.27 3.76 -8.93
N HIS A 202 -2.61 4.80 -8.44
CA HIS A 202 -2.06 4.79 -7.07
C HIS A 202 -3.16 4.94 -6.00
N GLY A 203 -4.21 5.69 -6.29
CA GLY A 203 -5.35 5.91 -5.41
C GLY A 203 -5.16 7.05 -4.40
N ASP A 204 -3.96 7.22 -3.82
CA ASP A 204 -3.64 8.30 -2.86
C ASP A 204 -2.24 8.87 -3.12
N TYR A 205 -2.01 9.43 -4.33
CA TYR A 205 -0.71 9.96 -4.73
C TYR A 205 -0.49 11.37 -4.18
N ARG A 206 0.14 11.45 -3.02
CA ARG A 206 0.40 12.70 -2.29
C ARG A 206 1.76 12.69 -1.58
N SER A 207 2.22 13.86 -1.15
CA SER A 207 3.54 14.08 -0.56
C SER A 207 3.85 13.21 0.68
N GLY A 208 2.84 12.85 1.47
CA GLY A 208 3.04 11.97 2.63
C GLY A 208 3.20 10.48 2.30
N ASN A 209 3.04 10.09 1.02
CA ASN A 209 3.07 8.69 0.59
C ASN A 209 4.29 8.35 -0.28
N PHE A 210 5.35 9.16 -0.21
CA PHE A 210 6.66 8.82 -0.76
C PHE A 210 7.77 9.23 0.20
N LEU A 211 8.91 8.53 0.10
CA LEU A 211 10.12 8.86 0.84
C LEU A 211 11.05 9.67 -0.05
N TYR A 212 11.65 10.68 0.52
CA TYR A 212 12.71 11.48 -0.09
C TYR A 212 14.03 11.16 0.59
N LEU A 213 15.05 10.94 -0.20
CA LEU A 213 16.44 10.78 0.23
C LEU A 213 17.25 11.90 -0.40
N ASP A 214 17.96 12.68 0.44
CA ASP A 214 18.85 13.76 -0.01
C ASP A 214 20.15 13.20 -0.58
#